data_c300311eb4a82f9d135a37eadb23cc6b
#
_entry.id   c300311eb4a82f9d135a37eadb23cc6b
#
_cell.length_a   1.000
_cell.length_b   1.000
_cell.length_c   1.000
_cell.angle_alpha   90.00
_cell.angle_beta   90.00
_cell.angle_gamma   90.00
#
_symmetry.space_group_name_H-M   'P 1'
#
loop_
_entity.id
_entity.type
_entity.pdbx_description
1 polymer ?
#
loop_
_entity_poly.entity_id
_entity_poly.type
_entity_poly.pdbx_seq_one_letter_code
_entity_poly.pdbx_strand_id
1 'polypeptide(L)'
;MDAENKKIDKHITLDELTEVLDSGAILKARNLLNSLYPSEIADVIESSPRNRRELIWKLVSNENKGETLAELTEEIRTYLLDELIDQDGPEALALIAQNLDTDDLADIIQSLPKN
;
A
#
# COMPACT_ATOMS: atom_id res chain seq x y z
N MET A 1 -7.63 22.92 -6.67
CA MET A 1 -7.54 23.44 -5.32
C MET A 1 -7.58 22.34 -4.28
N ASP A 2 -8.66 21.62 -4.28
CA ASP A 2 -8.84 20.61 -3.26
C ASP A 2 -7.80 19.50 -3.35
N ALA A 3 -7.37 19.16 -4.56
CA ALA A 3 -6.37 18.12 -4.75
C ALA A 3 -5.04 18.53 -4.14
N GLU A 4 -4.74 19.81 -4.17
CA GLU A 4 -3.52 20.32 -3.58
C GLU A 4 -3.55 20.22 -2.07
N ASN A 5 -4.71 20.44 -1.48
CA ASN A 5 -4.86 20.35 -0.05
C ASN A 5 -4.64 18.93 0.45
N LYS A 6 -5.07 17.95 -0.32
CA LYS A 6 -4.86 16.55 0.06
C LYS A 6 -3.38 16.22 0.20
N LYS A 7 -2.56 16.74 -0.70
CA LYS A 7 -1.12 16.49 -0.65
C LYS A 7 -0.47 17.17 0.54
N ILE A 8 -0.94 18.37 0.86
CA ILE A 8 -0.35 19.14 1.93
C ILE A 8 -0.62 18.52 3.28
N ASP A 9 -1.79 17.90 3.43
CA ASP A 9 -2.22 17.36 4.71
C ASP A 9 -1.89 15.89 4.92
N LYS A 10 -0.79 15.44 4.31
CA LYS A 10 -0.37 14.06 4.47
C LYS A 10 -0.24 13.64 5.94
N HIS A 11 0.33 14.52 6.76
CA HIS A 11 0.52 14.23 8.17
C HIS A 11 -0.82 14.11 8.89
N ILE A 12 -1.73 15.03 8.60
CA ILE A 12 -3.06 15.00 9.18
C ILE A 12 -3.81 13.76 8.72
N THR A 13 -3.61 13.38 7.46
CA THR A 13 -4.24 12.19 6.91
C THR A 13 -3.83 10.92 7.66
N LEU A 14 -2.58 10.83 8.05
CA LEU A 14 -2.11 9.68 8.81
C LEU A 14 -2.82 9.61 10.16
N ASP A 15 -2.96 10.72 10.84
CA ASP A 15 -3.67 10.77 12.12
C ASP A 15 -5.13 10.38 11.94
N GLU A 16 -5.76 10.89 10.90
CA GLU A 16 -7.15 10.56 10.61
C GLU A 16 -7.32 9.07 10.31
N LEU A 17 -6.40 8.52 9.53
CA LEU A 17 -6.46 7.12 9.19
C LEU A 17 -6.34 6.25 10.43
N THR A 18 -5.41 6.59 11.31
CA THR A 18 -5.23 5.85 12.55
C THR A 18 -6.49 5.89 13.40
N GLU A 19 -7.09 7.05 13.50
CA GLU A 19 -8.31 7.24 14.28
C GLU A 19 -9.46 6.43 13.70
N VAL A 20 -9.60 6.46 12.38
CA VAL A 20 -10.67 5.73 11.70
C VAL A 20 -10.48 4.23 11.85
N LEU A 21 -9.23 3.76 11.75
CA LEU A 21 -8.95 2.33 11.95
C LEU A 21 -9.27 1.89 13.37
N ASP A 22 -8.91 2.72 14.34
CA ASP A 22 -9.17 2.41 15.74
C ASP A 22 -10.67 2.34 16.04
N SER A 23 -11.46 3.12 15.32
CA SER A 23 -12.91 3.10 15.50
C SER A 23 -13.58 1.95 14.78
N GLY A 24 -12.87 1.23 13.92
CA GLY A 24 -13.42 0.10 13.18
C GLY A 24 -14.16 0.46 11.91
N ALA A 25 -14.08 1.73 11.47
CA ALA A 25 -14.77 2.18 10.26
C ALA A 25 -13.96 1.82 9.02
N ILE A 26 -14.01 0.57 8.62
CA ILE A 26 -13.14 0.02 7.57
C ILE A 26 -13.37 0.67 6.21
N LEU A 27 -14.64 0.87 5.81
CA LEU A 27 -14.92 1.49 4.51
C LEU A 27 -14.38 2.91 4.43
N LYS A 28 -14.51 3.65 5.53
CA LYS A 28 -14.01 5.01 5.58
C LYS A 28 -12.49 5.02 5.49
N ALA A 29 -11.85 4.09 6.18
CA ALA A 29 -10.40 3.96 6.14
C ALA A 29 -9.92 3.63 4.73
N ARG A 30 -10.61 2.71 4.06
CA ARG A 30 -10.26 2.36 2.68
C ARG A 30 -10.37 3.56 1.76
N ASN A 31 -11.46 4.30 1.85
CA ASN A 31 -11.67 5.45 0.98
C ASN A 31 -10.61 6.52 1.23
N LEU A 32 -10.31 6.77 2.50
CA LEU A 32 -9.31 7.75 2.85
C LEU A 32 -7.94 7.36 2.32
N LEU A 33 -7.57 6.11 2.53
CA LEU A 33 -6.27 5.62 2.11
C LEU A 33 -6.10 5.69 0.59
N ASN A 34 -7.12 5.29 -0.15
CA ASN A 34 -7.03 5.24 -1.61
C ASN A 34 -7.22 6.60 -2.27
N SER A 35 -7.45 7.64 -1.49
CA SER A 35 -7.44 9.00 -2.00
C SER A 35 -6.02 9.57 -2.06
N LEU A 36 -5.06 8.86 -1.47
CA LEU A 36 -3.66 9.28 -1.46
C LEU A 36 -2.94 8.79 -2.71
N TYR A 37 -1.81 9.42 -3.01
CA TYR A 37 -0.91 8.90 -4.02
C TYR A 37 -0.21 7.66 -3.50
N PRO A 38 0.22 6.75 -4.38
CA PRO A 38 0.93 5.55 -3.92
C PRO A 38 2.16 5.83 -3.06
N SER A 39 2.90 6.89 -3.35
CA SER A 39 4.05 7.24 -2.51
C SER A 39 3.62 7.63 -1.11
N GLU A 40 2.47 8.27 -0.98
CA GLU A 40 1.94 8.64 0.32
C GLU A 40 1.41 7.42 1.07
N ILE A 41 0.80 6.50 0.34
CA ILE A 41 0.35 5.25 0.94
C ILE A 41 1.55 4.49 1.49
N ALA A 42 2.64 4.45 0.72
CA ALA A 42 3.86 3.79 1.16
C ALA A 42 4.40 4.42 2.43
N ASP A 43 4.39 5.75 2.51
CA ASP A 43 4.83 6.43 3.72
C ASP A 43 3.98 6.04 4.93
N VAL A 44 2.68 5.94 4.75
CA VAL A 44 1.77 5.53 5.81
C VAL A 44 2.13 4.13 6.29
N ILE A 45 2.35 3.22 5.35
CA ILE A 45 2.70 1.85 5.69
C ILE A 45 4.01 1.80 6.47
N GLU A 46 5.02 2.54 6.00
CA GLU A 46 6.33 2.51 6.64
C GLU A 46 6.33 3.17 8.01
N SER A 47 5.44 4.12 8.21
CA SER A 47 5.33 4.81 9.49
C SER A 47 4.50 4.05 10.51
N SER A 48 3.83 2.99 10.08
CA SER A 48 2.91 2.25 10.94
C SER A 48 3.59 1.06 11.59
N PRO A 49 3.10 0.63 12.77
CA PRO A 49 3.62 -0.58 13.40
C PRO A 49 3.31 -1.81 12.53
N ARG A 50 4.09 -2.85 12.74
CA ARG A 50 3.98 -4.07 11.92
C ARG A 50 2.55 -4.61 11.84
N ASN A 51 1.87 -4.70 12.96
CA ASN A 51 0.53 -5.26 12.97
C ASN A 51 -0.48 -4.39 12.20
N ARG A 52 -0.18 -3.10 12.08
CA ARG A 52 -1.03 -2.18 11.31
C ARG A 52 -0.74 -2.26 9.82
N ARG A 53 0.50 -2.56 9.47
CA ARG A 53 0.91 -2.57 8.07
C ARG A 53 0.10 -3.56 7.24
N GLU A 54 -0.15 -4.73 7.78
CA GLU A 54 -0.92 -5.74 7.06
C GLU A 54 -2.34 -5.28 6.84
N LEU A 55 -2.94 -4.68 7.86
CA LEU A 55 -4.30 -4.18 7.73
C LEU A 55 -4.39 -3.07 6.69
N ILE A 56 -3.47 -2.12 6.75
CA ILE A 56 -3.45 -1.03 5.79
C ILE A 56 -3.26 -1.58 4.38
N TRP A 57 -2.33 -2.52 4.23
CA TRP A 57 -2.05 -3.13 2.93
C TRP A 57 -3.29 -3.77 2.32
N LYS A 58 -4.08 -4.44 3.13
CA LYS A 58 -5.30 -5.08 2.65
C LYS A 58 -6.32 -4.07 2.15
N LEU A 59 -6.27 -2.85 2.63
CA LEU A 59 -7.21 -1.81 2.24
C LEU A 59 -6.78 -1.08 0.97
N VAL A 60 -5.53 -1.24 0.55
CA VAL A 60 -5.05 -0.61 -0.68
C VAL A 60 -5.70 -1.28 -1.88
N SER A 61 -6.24 -0.49 -2.81
CA SER A 61 -6.87 -1.04 -4.00
C SER A 61 -5.83 -1.69 -4.91
N ASN A 62 -6.27 -2.64 -5.74
CA ASN A 62 -5.36 -3.30 -6.66
C ASN A 62 -4.71 -2.33 -7.63
N GLU A 63 -5.43 -1.24 -7.97
CA GLU A 63 -4.88 -0.22 -8.84
C GLU A 63 -3.66 0.47 -8.24
N ASN A 64 -3.65 0.60 -6.91
CA ASN A 64 -2.58 1.31 -6.22
C ASN A 64 -1.49 0.40 -5.67
N LYS A 65 -1.77 -0.89 -5.55
CA LYS A 65 -0.85 -1.80 -4.88
C LYS A 65 0.50 -1.89 -5.55
N GLY A 66 0.51 -1.94 -6.88
CA GLY A 66 1.76 -2.08 -7.61
C GLY A 66 2.71 -0.91 -7.38
N GLU A 67 2.20 0.29 -7.60
CA GLU A 67 3.03 1.47 -7.42
C GLU A 67 3.40 1.69 -5.96
N THR A 68 2.50 1.34 -5.05
CA THR A 68 2.79 1.43 -3.62
C THR A 68 3.95 0.50 -3.26
N LEU A 69 3.93 -0.73 -3.77
CA LEU A 69 5.02 -1.67 -3.52
C LEU A 69 6.35 -1.12 -4.03
N ALA A 70 6.33 -0.50 -5.21
CA ALA A 70 7.55 0.05 -5.79
C ALA A 70 8.14 1.16 -4.93
N GLU A 71 7.30 1.87 -4.18
CA GLU A 71 7.74 2.97 -3.33
C GLU A 71 8.19 2.53 -1.95
N LEU A 72 7.92 1.30 -1.58
CA LEU A 72 8.30 0.79 -0.25
C LEU A 72 9.76 0.40 -0.22
N THR A 73 10.35 0.37 0.99
CA THR A 73 11.69 -0.18 1.16
C THR A 73 11.66 -1.65 0.82
N GLU A 74 12.79 -2.19 0.42
CA GLU A 74 12.87 -3.57 -0.02
C GLU A 74 12.39 -4.54 1.06
N GLU A 75 12.75 -4.28 2.29
CA GLU A 75 12.39 -5.17 3.39
C GLU A 75 10.87 -5.29 3.55
N ILE A 76 10.19 -4.16 3.58
CA ILE A 76 8.73 -4.15 3.76
C ILE A 76 8.06 -4.69 2.51
N ARG A 77 8.57 -4.32 1.34
CA ARG A 77 8.02 -4.81 0.07
C ARG A 77 8.08 -6.33 0.00
N THR A 78 9.20 -6.90 0.36
CA THR A 78 9.36 -8.36 0.32
C THR A 78 8.38 -9.04 1.28
N TYR A 79 8.24 -8.48 2.47
CA TYR A 79 7.33 -9.04 3.45
C TYR A 79 5.89 -9.01 2.95
N LEU A 80 5.46 -7.88 2.40
CA LEU A 80 4.08 -7.76 1.92
C LEU A 80 3.82 -8.61 0.69
N LEU A 81 4.80 -8.75 -0.18
CA LEU A 81 4.67 -9.64 -1.33
C LEU A 81 4.51 -11.09 -0.91
N ASP A 82 5.29 -11.50 0.07
CA ASP A 82 5.22 -12.86 0.59
C ASP A 82 3.83 -13.14 1.16
N GLU A 83 3.31 -12.19 1.94
CA GLU A 83 1.96 -12.30 2.49
C GLU A 83 0.90 -12.36 1.41
N LEU A 84 1.05 -11.54 0.39
CA LEU A 84 0.09 -11.49 -0.71
C LEU A 84 0.03 -12.83 -1.44
N ILE A 85 1.18 -13.40 -1.76
CA ILE A 85 1.25 -14.67 -2.46
C ILE A 85 0.70 -15.79 -1.58
N ASP A 86 1.04 -15.76 -0.30
CA ASP A 86 0.60 -16.77 0.63
C ASP A 86 -0.93 -16.79 0.79
N GLN A 87 -1.53 -15.62 0.85
CA GLN A 87 -2.97 -15.52 1.09
C GLN A 87 -3.80 -15.58 -0.19
N ASP A 88 -3.36 -14.92 -1.24
CA ASP A 88 -4.16 -14.75 -2.46
C ASP A 88 -3.63 -15.53 -3.65
N GLY A 89 -2.45 -16.13 -3.51
CA GLY A 89 -1.87 -16.91 -4.58
C GLY A 89 -1.10 -16.07 -5.58
N PRO A 90 -0.32 -16.74 -6.46
CA PRO A 90 0.50 -16.01 -7.44
C PRO A 90 -0.30 -15.17 -8.43
N GLU A 91 -1.57 -15.50 -8.62
CA GLU A 91 -2.42 -14.75 -9.55
C GLU A 91 -2.58 -13.30 -9.12
N ALA A 92 -2.47 -13.03 -7.83
CA ALA A 92 -2.58 -11.67 -7.33
C ALA A 92 -1.49 -10.77 -7.90
N LEU A 93 -0.32 -11.34 -8.17
CA LEU A 93 0.77 -10.57 -8.77
C LEU A 93 0.44 -10.11 -10.19
N ALA A 94 -0.27 -10.94 -10.94
CA ALA A 94 -0.66 -10.56 -12.29
C ALA A 94 -1.58 -9.34 -12.30
N LEU A 95 -2.50 -9.29 -11.35
CA LEU A 95 -3.40 -8.15 -11.22
C LEU A 95 -2.65 -6.87 -10.91
N ILE A 96 -1.67 -6.97 -10.01
CA ILE A 96 -0.86 -5.82 -9.63
C ILE A 96 0.01 -5.37 -10.80
N ALA A 97 0.60 -6.33 -11.51
CA ALA A 97 1.53 -6.04 -12.59
C ALA A 97 0.88 -5.31 -13.76
N GLN A 98 -0.42 -5.46 -13.95
CA GLN A 98 -1.12 -4.83 -15.06
C GLN A 98 -1.00 -3.31 -15.04
N ASN A 99 -0.80 -2.74 -13.87
CA ASN A 99 -0.77 -1.28 -13.72
C ASN A 99 0.63 -0.73 -13.46
N LEU A 100 1.66 -1.53 -13.74
CA LEU A 100 3.02 -1.13 -13.42
C LEU A 100 3.85 -0.86 -14.68
N ASP A 101 4.76 0.11 -14.55
CA ASP A 101 5.80 0.31 -15.53
C ASP A 101 6.81 -0.83 -15.46
N THR A 102 7.54 -1.01 -16.54
CA THR A 102 8.52 -2.09 -16.63
C THR A 102 9.58 -2.00 -15.54
N ASP A 103 10.06 -0.78 -15.25
CA ASP A 103 11.08 -0.60 -14.23
C ASP A 103 10.58 -0.97 -12.85
N ASP A 104 9.36 -0.55 -12.52
CA ASP A 104 8.78 -0.88 -11.23
C ASP A 104 8.51 -2.37 -11.11
N LEU A 105 8.06 -2.99 -12.20
CA LEU A 105 7.80 -4.42 -12.21
C LEU A 105 9.09 -5.20 -11.95
N ALA A 106 10.20 -4.75 -12.53
CA ALA A 106 11.49 -5.41 -12.32
C ALA A 106 11.89 -5.37 -10.86
N ASP A 107 11.69 -4.24 -10.20
CA ASP A 107 12.00 -4.12 -8.78
C ASP A 107 11.18 -5.09 -7.94
N ILE A 108 9.92 -5.23 -8.27
CA ILE A 108 9.04 -6.12 -7.53
C ILE A 108 9.44 -7.57 -7.74
N ILE A 109 9.78 -7.92 -8.99
CA ILE A 109 10.21 -9.29 -9.29
C ILE A 109 11.46 -9.66 -8.50
N GLN A 110 12.38 -8.72 -8.34
CA GLN A 110 13.60 -8.96 -7.59
C GLN A 110 13.32 -9.18 -6.10
N SER A 111 12.20 -8.68 -5.62
CA SER A 111 11.82 -8.82 -4.22
C SER A 111 11.00 -10.07 -3.93
N LEU A 112 10.69 -10.86 -4.95
CA LEU A 112 9.89 -12.06 -4.76
C LEU A 112 10.65 -13.13 -4.00
N PRO A 113 9.93 -13.99 -3.24
CA PRO A 113 10.56 -15.13 -2.59
C PRO A 113 11.20 -16.04 -3.62
N LYS A 114 12.33 -16.63 -3.24
CA LYS A 114 13.11 -17.44 -4.17
C LYS A 114 12.85 -18.91 -3.99
N ASN A 115 11.64 -19.31 -3.87
CA ASN A 115 11.32 -20.75 -3.77
C ASN A 115 10.59 -21.23 -4.99
#